data_f01f97355241320126069cba77c2f3fb
#
_entry.id   f01f97355241320126069cba77c2f3fb
#
_cell.length_a   1.000
_cell.length_b   1.000
_cell.length_c   1.000
_cell.angle_alpha   90.00
_cell.angle_beta   90.00
_cell.angle_gamma   90.00
#
_symmetry.space_group_name_H-M   'P 1'
#
loop_
_entity.id
_entity.type
_entity.pdbx_description
1 polymer ?
#
loop_
_entity_poly.entity_id
_entity_poly.type
_entity_poly.pdbx_seq_one_letter_code
_entity_poly.pdbx_strand_id
1 'polypeptide(L)'
;MKHFKSFNNEQRATNIKKMATKSLKAKGNDLAVSNKQLEILNGGIFADGELPYFKDKLAQIGHFPLRPKKLEILQINVGYMCNQVCEHCHVDAGPDRKEIMTRETMQQCLEVIKNTGAHTLDLTGGAPEMNPDFRWFVEEAAKAGIQDFIVRSNLTIIRANKKYYDLPDFFKKHNVHVISSMPHYTRGKTDKQRGDGVFDKSIKALQELNDRGYGMPDSGLRLDLVYNPSGAYLPGDQAAMEKDFKKALKEDFDIQFHNLFAITNLPIARFLDYLIASEN
;
A
#
# COMPACT_ATOMS: atom_id res chain seq x y z
N MET A 1 10.37 -18.39 -29.03
CA MET A 1 11.34 -17.31 -29.28
C MET A 1 11.03 -16.61 -30.58
N LYS A 2 10.28 -15.52 -30.60
CA LYS A 2 10.19 -14.56 -31.74
C LYS A 2 9.49 -13.28 -31.26
N HIS A 3 10.21 -12.17 -31.45
CA HIS A 3 9.76 -10.77 -31.45
C HIS A 3 9.55 -10.05 -30.10
N PHE A 4 10.62 -9.83 -29.34
CA PHE A 4 10.77 -8.57 -28.62
C PHE A 4 11.57 -7.59 -29.51
N LYS A 5 10.88 -6.59 -30.09
CA LYS A 5 11.56 -5.52 -30.83
C LYS A 5 12.39 -4.67 -29.85
N SER A 6 13.67 -4.49 -30.15
CA SER A 6 14.55 -3.57 -29.42
C SER A 6 14.05 -2.14 -29.57
N PHE A 7 13.55 -1.57 -28.49
CA PHE A 7 13.26 -0.14 -28.40
C PHE A 7 14.53 0.63 -27.98
N ASN A 8 14.75 1.80 -28.58
CA ASN A 8 15.89 2.66 -28.31
C ASN A 8 15.79 3.26 -26.90
N ASN A 9 16.91 3.41 -26.16
CA ASN A 9 16.96 3.84 -24.76
C ASN A 9 16.25 5.16 -24.47
N GLU A 10 16.24 6.11 -25.41
CA GLU A 10 15.53 7.38 -25.28
C GLU A 10 14.00 7.23 -25.40
N GLN A 11 13.52 6.36 -26.27
CA GLN A 11 12.10 6.02 -26.34
C GLN A 11 11.64 5.23 -25.13
N ARG A 12 12.53 4.40 -24.53
CA ARG A 12 12.27 3.69 -23.27
C ARG A 12 12.14 4.65 -22.08
N ALA A 13 13.05 5.61 -21.93
CA ALA A 13 13.00 6.63 -20.87
C ALA A 13 11.75 7.54 -21.01
N THR A 14 11.34 7.86 -22.23
CA THR A 14 10.13 8.66 -22.51
C THR A 14 8.86 7.85 -22.26
N ASN A 15 8.85 6.55 -22.55
CA ASN A 15 7.75 5.64 -22.26
C ASN A 15 7.61 5.38 -20.75
N ILE A 16 8.69 5.22 -20.01
CA ILE A 16 8.68 5.10 -18.53
C ILE A 16 8.09 6.38 -17.90
N LYS A 17 8.45 7.57 -18.38
CA LYS A 17 7.86 8.85 -17.92
C LYS A 17 6.36 8.99 -18.22
N LYS A 18 5.87 8.34 -19.30
CA LYS A 18 4.44 8.31 -19.65
C LYS A 18 3.65 7.23 -18.91
N MET A 19 4.29 6.23 -18.29
CA MET A 19 3.61 5.11 -17.63
C MET A 19 2.86 5.50 -16.35
N ALA A 20 3.28 6.55 -15.65
CA ALA A 20 2.76 6.91 -14.32
C ALA A 20 1.45 7.73 -14.30
N THR A 21 0.70 7.85 -15.41
CA THR A 21 -0.48 8.74 -15.46
C THR A 21 -1.82 8.03 -15.40
N LYS A 22 -1.86 6.70 -15.59
CA LYS A 22 -3.10 5.89 -15.59
C LYS A 22 -2.86 4.49 -15.05
N SER A 23 -3.94 3.83 -14.59
CA SER A 23 -3.90 2.41 -14.22
C SER A 23 -3.58 1.51 -15.44
N LEU A 24 -3.12 0.30 -15.20
CA LEU A 24 -2.95 -0.72 -16.24
C LEU A 24 -4.28 -0.99 -16.95
N LYS A 25 -5.37 -1.04 -16.19
CA LYS A 25 -6.72 -1.22 -16.73
C LYS A 25 -7.09 -0.14 -17.73
N ALA A 26 -6.84 1.14 -17.41
CA ALA A 26 -7.13 2.25 -18.33
C ALA A 26 -6.21 2.30 -19.54
N LYS A 27 -5.05 1.63 -19.48
CA LYS A 27 -4.13 1.48 -20.63
C LYS A 27 -4.48 0.27 -21.50
N GLY A 28 -5.45 -0.57 -21.12
CA GLY A 28 -5.73 -1.83 -21.77
C GLY A 28 -4.58 -2.85 -21.68
N ASN A 29 -3.77 -2.77 -20.63
CA ASN A 29 -2.64 -3.67 -20.41
C ASN A 29 -3.14 -5.01 -19.85
N ASP A 30 -2.67 -6.13 -20.41
CA ASP A 30 -3.07 -7.49 -20.01
C ASP A 30 -2.76 -7.79 -18.53
N LEU A 31 -1.74 -7.15 -17.95
CA LEU A 31 -1.42 -7.27 -16.53
C LEU A 31 -2.45 -6.63 -15.59
N ALA A 32 -3.47 -5.95 -16.11
CA ALA A 32 -4.64 -5.56 -15.33
C ALA A 32 -5.48 -6.77 -14.88
N VAL A 33 -5.29 -7.93 -15.50
CA VAL A 33 -6.00 -9.19 -15.21
C VAL A 33 -5.12 -10.08 -14.35
N SER A 34 -5.58 -10.41 -13.14
CA SER A 34 -4.80 -11.20 -12.15
C SER A 34 -4.34 -12.56 -12.70
N ASN A 35 -5.17 -13.25 -13.48
CA ASN A 35 -4.80 -14.55 -14.07
C ASN A 35 -3.60 -14.43 -15.01
N LYS A 36 -3.49 -13.33 -15.78
CA LYS A 36 -2.33 -13.09 -16.65
C LYS A 36 -1.05 -12.87 -15.85
N GLN A 37 -1.13 -12.20 -14.73
CA GLN A 37 0.01 -12.07 -13.82
C GLN A 37 0.44 -13.44 -13.27
N LEU A 38 -0.53 -14.28 -12.86
CA LEU A 38 -0.26 -15.63 -12.34
C LEU A 38 0.31 -16.55 -13.42
N GLU A 39 -0.13 -16.46 -14.68
CA GLU A 39 0.45 -17.20 -15.80
C GLU A 39 1.94 -16.88 -15.95
N ILE A 40 2.33 -15.61 -15.86
CA ILE A 40 3.74 -15.20 -15.93
C ILE A 40 4.53 -15.71 -14.72
N LEU A 41 4.01 -15.51 -13.52
CA LEU A 41 4.70 -15.84 -12.27
C LEU A 41 4.84 -17.36 -12.04
N ASN A 42 3.89 -18.16 -12.53
CA ASN A 42 3.89 -19.61 -12.35
C ASN A 42 4.48 -20.38 -13.54
N GLY A 43 4.48 -19.81 -14.74
CA GLY A 43 4.87 -20.48 -15.98
C GLY A 43 6.19 -20.02 -16.59
N GLY A 44 6.85 -19.03 -15.99
CA GLY A 44 7.98 -18.34 -16.60
C GLY A 44 9.35 -18.90 -16.23
N ILE A 45 10.23 -18.02 -15.81
CA ILE A 45 11.68 -18.20 -15.59
C ILE A 45 12.01 -19.33 -14.60
N PHE A 46 11.08 -19.71 -13.72
CA PHE A 46 11.26 -20.75 -12.70
C PHE A 46 10.70 -22.13 -13.10
N ALA A 47 10.21 -22.29 -14.34
CA ALA A 47 9.72 -23.58 -14.85
C ALA A 47 10.81 -24.66 -14.91
N ASP A 48 12.08 -24.27 -14.94
CA ASP A 48 13.24 -25.15 -15.01
C ASP A 48 13.69 -25.71 -13.65
N GLY A 49 12.92 -25.53 -12.59
CA GLY A 49 13.12 -26.23 -11.31
C GLY A 49 14.12 -25.60 -10.34
N GLU A 50 14.62 -24.40 -10.60
CA GLU A 50 15.58 -23.72 -9.70
C GLU A 50 14.97 -23.33 -8.35
N LEU A 51 13.67 -23.03 -8.31
CA LEU A 51 12.96 -22.70 -7.06
C LEU A 51 11.85 -23.72 -6.78
N PRO A 52 11.86 -24.36 -5.61
CA PRO A 52 10.82 -25.31 -5.23
C PRO A 52 9.50 -24.60 -4.97
N TYR A 53 8.39 -25.27 -5.30
CA TYR A 53 7.08 -24.77 -4.96
C TYR A 53 6.92 -24.64 -3.43
N PHE A 54 6.28 -23.56 -3.00
CA PHE A 54 6.04 -23.29 -1.57
C PHE A 54 5.30 -24.45 -0.87
N LYS A 55 4.30 -25.03 -1.53
CA LYS A 55 3.56 -26.21 -1.02
C LYS A 55 4.49 -27.40 -0.71
N ASP A 56 5.50 -27.64 -1.56
CA ASP A 56 6.41 -28.78 -1.40
C ASP A 56 7.37 -28.52 -0.21
N LYS A 57 7.80 -27.28 -0.02
CA LYS A 57 8.57 -26.89 1.16
C LYS A 57 7.77 -27.04 2.45
N LEU A 58 6.49 -26.66 2.46
CA LEU A 58 5.60 -26.86 3.58
C LEU A 58 5.38 -28.34 3.89
N ALA A 59 5.21 -29.19 2.85
CA ALA A 59 5.07 -30.62 3.02
C ALA A 59 6.34 -31.25 3.62
N GLN A 60 7.54 -30.84 3.20
CA GLN A 60 8.82 -31.32 3.73
C GLN A 60 8.96 -31.10 5.26
N ILE A 61 8.38 -30.02 5.78
CA ILE A 61 8.42 -29.68 7.23
C ILE A 61 7.13 -30.03 7.96
N GLY A 62 6.22 -30.81 7.34
CA GLY A 62 4.96 -31.27 7.94
C GLY A 62 3.90 -30.19 8.15
N HIS A 63 3.98 -29.07 7.44
CA HIS A 63 3.02 -27.95 7.56
C HIS A 63 2.05 -27.81 6.38
N PHE A 64 2.01 -28.74 5.45
CA PHE A 64 1.05 -28.74 4.37
C PHE A 64 -0.11 -29.73 4.64
N PRO A 65 -1.38 -29.33 4.43
CA PRO A 65 -1.85 -27.98 4.13
C PRO A 65 -1.79 -27.03 5.34
N LEU A 66 -1.49 -25.77 5.12
CA LEU A 66 -1.59 -24.74 6.15
C LEU A 66 -3.07 -24.65 6.63
N ARG A 67 -3.25 -24.70 7.94
CA ARG A 67 -4.57 -24.57 8.55
C ARG A 67 -4.65 -23.28 9.35
N PRO A 68 -5.72 -22.48 9.19
CA PRO A 68 -5.92 -21.30 10.02
C PRO A 68 -6.17 -21.72 11.48
N LYS A 69 -5.70 -20.92 12.44
CA LYS A 69 -5.99 -21.12 13.87
C LYS A 69 -7.15 -20.23 14.31
N LYS A 70 -6.93 -18.93 14.29
CA LYS A 70 -7.88 -17.91 14.75
C LYS A 70 -7.77 -16.70 13.82
N LEU A 71 -8.87 -16.05 13.54
CA LEU A 71 -8.90 -14.76 12.88
C LEU A 71 -8.71 -13.65 13.94
N GLU A 72 -7.55 -13.03 13.97
CA GLU A 72 -7.24 -11.92 14.89
C GLU A 72 -7.35 -10.57 14.19
N ILE A 73 -6.85 -10.51 12.96
CA ILE A 73 -6.86 -9.31 12.12
C ILE A 73 -7.67 -9.58 10.87
N LEU A 74 -8.69 -8.77 10.62
CA LEU A 74 -9.43 -8.77 9.38
C LEU A 74 -8.90 -7.64 8.49
N GLN A 75 -8.10 -8.00 7.47
CA GLN A 75 -7.62 -7.03 6.48
C GLN A 75 -8.58 -6.98 5.30
N ILE A 76 -9.02 -5.77 4.95
CA ILE A 76 -10.01 -5.55 3.90
C ILE A 76 -9.51 -4.52 2.89
N ASN A 77 -9.51 -4.89 1.60
CA ASN A 77 -9.34 -3.97 0.48
C ASN A 77 -10.71 -3.36 0.13
N VAL A 78 -10.89 -2.07 0.40
CA VAL A 78 -12.17 -1.37 0.20
C VAL A 78 -12.31 -0.75 -1.20
N GLY A 79 -11.37 -1.00 -2.11
CA GLY A 79 -11.47 -0.59 -3.51
C GLY A 79 -10.15 -0.15 -4.14
N TYR A 80 -10.24 0.21 -5.43
CA TYR A 80 -9.08 0.62 -6.24
C TYR A 80 -9.04 2.12 -6.53
N MET A 81 -10.02 2.90 -6.04
CA MET A 81 -9.96 4.36 -6.14
C MET A 81 -8.77 4.89 -5.35
N CYS A 82 -7.96 5.74 -6.00
CA CYS A 82 -6.81 6.38 -5.38
C CYS A 82 -6.56 7.74 -6.05
N ASN A 83 -6.12 8.72 -5.30
CA ASN A 83 -5.71 10.02 -5.83
C ASN A 83 -4.27 10.02 -6.39
N GLN A 84 -3.60 8.87 -6.41
CA GLN A 84 -2.24 8.68 -6.91
C GLN A 84 -2.15 7.54 -7.93
N VAL A 85 -1.09 7.59 -8.77
CA VAL A 85 -0.71 6.50 -9.68
C VAL A 85 0.75 6.14 -9.43
N CYS A 86 1.02 5.41 -8.35
CA CYS A 86 2.38 5.01 -7.97
C CYS A 86 2.92 3.91 -8.90
N GLU A 87 4.21 3.98 -9.27
CA GLU A 87 4.84 3.00 -10.18
C GLU A 87 4.85 1.57 -9.61
N HIS A 88 5.00 1.43 -8.30
CA HIS A 88 5.07 0.13 -7.59
C HIS A 88 3.72 -0.36 -7.05
N CYS A 89 2.60 0.16 -7.51
CA CYS A 89 1.30 -0.19 -6.94
C CYS A 89 0.93 -1.65 -7.21
N HIS A 90 0.76 -2.43 -6.15
CA HIS A 90 0.45 -3.86 -6.20
C HIS A 90 -1.02 -4.16 -6.54
N VAL A 91 -1.90 -3.18 -6.47
CA VAL A 91 -3.34 -3.35 -6.74
C VAL A 91 -3.81 -2.56 -7.96
N ASP A 92 -2.91 -1.93 -8.68
CA ASP A 92 -3.22 -1.09 -9.84
C ASP A 92 -4.28 -0.01 -9.55
N ALA A 93 -4.20 0.62 -8.38
CA ALA A 93 -5.12 1.68 -7.98
C ALA A 93 -4.83 3.00 -8.72
N GLY A 94 -5.85 3.85 -8.88
CA GLY A 94 -5.69 5.15 -9.55
C GLY A 94 -6.96 6.00 -9.56
N PRO A 95 -6.85 7.26 -10.02
CA PRO A 95 -8.00 8.16 -10.14
C PRO A 95 -9.03 7.72 -11.19
N ASP A 96 -8.59 6.92 -12.15
CA ASP A 96 -9.39 6.34 -13.22
C ASP A 96 -10.12 5.06 -12.82
N ARG A 97 -9.81 4.49 -11.62
CA ARG A 97 -10.46 3.30 -11.08
C ARG A 97 -11.72 3.70 -10.30
N LYS A 98 -12.78 2.94 -10.51
CA LYS A 98 -14.10 3.19 -9.90
C LYS A 98 -14.60 2.04 -9.04
N GLU A 99 -13.85 0.95 -9.03
CA GLU A 99 -14.21 -0.23 -8.25
C GLU A 99 -14.04 0.07 -6.76
N ILE A 100 -15.13 -0.03 -6.03
CA ILE A 100 -15.20 0.14 -4.58
C ILE A 100 -15.98 -1.01 -3.96
N MET A 101 -15.65 -1.36 -2.74
CA MET A 101 -16.47 -2.27 -1.95
C MET A 101 -17.79 -1.59 -1.64
N THR A 102 -18.89 -2.29 -1.90
CA THR A 102 -20.23 -1.77 -1.61
C THR A 102 -20.55 -1.88 -0.13
N ARG A 103 -21.55 -1.09 0.32
CA ARG A 103 -22.05 -1.15 1.71
C ARG A 103 -22.57 -2.54 2.08
N GLU A 104 -23.23 -3.24 1.17
CA GLU A 104 -23.72 -4.60 1.37
C GLU A 104 -22.56 -5.58 1.66
N THR A 105 -21.46 -5.47 0.91
CA THR A 105 -20.27 -6.29 1.16
C THR A 105 -19.63 -5.92 2.49
N MET A 106 -19.58 -4.63 2.84
CA MET A 106 -19.11 -4.19 4.16
C MET A 106 -19.97 -4.74 5.30
N GLN A 107 -21.30 -4.82 5.12
CA GLN A 107 -22.20 -5.45 6.10
C GLN A 107 -21.84 -6.92 6.30
N GLN A 108 -21.54 -7.67 5.24
CA GLN A 108 -21.07 -9.06 5.36
C GLN A 108 -19.75 -9.14 6.15
N CYS A 109 -18.82 -8.19 5.93
CA CYS A 109 -17.60 -8.11 6.74
C CYS A 109 -17.88 -7.84 8.23
N LEU A 110 -18.87 -7.00 8.55
CA LEU A 110 -19.31 -6.78 9.94
C LEU A 110 -19.85 -8.07 10.59
N GLU A 111 -20.59 -8.89 9.85
CA GLU A 111 -21.03 -10.19 10.35
C GLU A 111 -19.84 -11.15 10.57
N VAL A 112 -18.81 -11.13 9.71
CA VAL A 112 -17.58 -11.89 9.95
C VAL A 112 -16.90 -11.44 11.25
N ILE A 113 -16.79 -10.14 11.51
CA ILE A 113 -16.22 -9.59 12.76
C ILE A 113 -16.98 -10.14 13.97
N LYS A 114 -18.30 -10.04 13.99
CA LYS A 114 -19.14 -10.52 15.09
C LYS A 114 -18.99 -12.02 15.34
N ASN A 115 -18.94 -12.80 14.27
CA ASN A 115 -18.92 -14.27 14.35
C ASN A 115 -17.54 -14.86 14.67
N THR A 116 -16.46 -14.16 14.36
CA THR A 116 -15.09 -14.65 14.56
C THR A 116 -14.39 -14.06 15.78
N GLY A 117 -14.88 -12.93 16.30
CA GLY A 117 -14.24 -12.21 17.38
C GLY A 117 -12.90 -11.57 16.94
N ALA A 118 -12.73 -11.25 15.66
CA ALA A 118 -11.60 -10.46 15.19
C ALA A 118 -11.59 -9.10 15.91
N HIS A 119 -10.46 -8.74 16.50
CA HIS A 119 -10.35 -7.51 17.28
C HIS A 119 -9.68 -6.35 16.53
N THR A 120 -9.00 -6.65 15.41
CA THR A 120 -8.29 -5.64 14.58
C THR A 120 -8.90 -5.60 13.17
N LEU A 121 -9.21 -4.39 12.69
CA LEU A 121 -9.62 -4.13 11.31
C LEU A 121 -8.53 -3.35 10.60
N ASP A 122 -7.93 -3.92 9.55
CA ASP A 122 -6.89 -3.31 8.72
C ASP A 122 -7.46 -2.91 7.36
N LEU A 123 -7.69 -1.62 7.14
CA LEU A 123 -8.28 -1.08 5.92
C LEU A 123 -7.21 -0.69 4.91
N THR A 124 -7.27 -1.30 3.75
CA THR A 124 -6.33 -1.11 2.64
C THR A 124 -7.05 -0.91 1.31
N GLY A 125 -6.30 -0.77 0.23
CA GLY A 125 -6.81 -0.60 -1.13
C GLY A 125 -5.99 0.39 -1.94
N GLY A 126 -6.68 1.25 -2.68
CA GLY A 126 -6.09 2.45 -3.28
C GLY A 126 -5.84 3.52 -2.21
N ALA A 127 -6.81 4.40 -2.02
CA ALA A 127 -6.95 5.26 -0.84
C ALA A 127 -8.25 4.86 -0.15
N PRO A 128 -8.20 4.12 0.97
CA PRO A 128 -9.40 3.61 1.66
C PRO A 128 -10.42 4.70 1.95
N GLU A 129 -9.94 5.89 2.28
CA GLU A 129 -10.73 7.08 2.62
C GLU A 129 -11.57 7.61 1.44
N MET A 130 -11.25 7.19 0.21
CA MET A 130 -12.03 7.55 -0.97
C MET A 130 -13.30 6.72 -1.14
N ASN A 131 -13.40 5.56 -0.48
CA ASN A 131 -14.67 4.84 -0.45
C ASN A 131 -15.72 5.67 0.29
N PRO A 132 -16.90 5.95 -0.30
CA PRO A 132 -17.91 6.81 0.31
C PRO A 132 -18.43 6.29 1.65
N ASP A 133 -18.39 4.97 1.85
CA ASP A 133 -18.84 4.30 3.08
C ASP A 133 -17.70 4.05 4.09
N PHE A 134 -16.48 4.54 3.84
CA PHE A 134 -15.32 4.34 4.71
C PHE A 134 -15.59 4.74 6.16
N ARG A 135 -16.11 5.95 6.40
CA ARG A 135 -16.37 6.47 7.74
C ARG A 135 -17.45 5.67 8.44
N TRP A 136 -18.55 5.40 7.76
CA TRP A 136 -19.63 4.55 8.26
C TRP A 136 -19.09 3.17 8.63
N PHE A 137 -18.23 2.57 7.79
CA PHE A 137 -17.69 1.24 8.04
C PHE A 137 -16.81 1.20 9.30
N VAL A 138 -15.97 2.20 9.52
CA VAL A 138 -15.18 2.32 10.76
C VAL A 138 -16.09 2.44 11.99
N GLU A 139 -17.13 3.27 11.93
CA GLU A 139 -18.07 3.46 13.02
C GLU A 139 -18.88 2.21 13.34
N GLU A 140 -19.35 1.48 12.33
CA GLU A 140 -20.09 0.23 12.53
C GLU A 140 -19.17 -0.93 13.00
N ALA A 141 -17.94 -0.97 12.53
CA ALA A 141 -16.95 -1.96 12.98
C ALA A 141 -16.60 -1.77 14.47
N ALA A 142 -16.51 -0.54 14.95
CA ALA A 142 -16.36 -0.24 16.38
C ALA A 142 -17.54 -0.80 17.20
N LYS A 143 -18.77 -0.61 16.72
CA LYS A 143 -19.98 -1.19 17.36
C LYS A 143 -20.00 -2.72 17.29
N ALA A 144 -19.40 -3.31 16.25
CA ALA A 144 -19.32 -4.76 16.07
C ALA A 144 -18.23 -5.42 16.93
N GLY A 145 -17.40 -4.66 17.65
CA GLY A 145 -16.41 -5.18 18.59
C GLY A 145 -14.94 -4.99 18.19
N ILE A 146 -14.65 -4.29 17.09
CA ILE A 146 -13.27 -3.94 16.73
C ILE A 146 -12.70 -2.96 17.77
N GLN A 147 -11.52 -3.27 18.26
CA GLN A 147 -10.78 -2.48 19.25
C GLN A 147 -9.64 -1.70 18.60
N ASP A 148 -9.00 -2.29 17.59
CA ASP A 148 -7.86 -1.73 16.90
C ASP A 148 -8.19 -1.46 15.43
N PHE A 149 -8.05 -0.22 14.99
CA PHE A 149 -8.21 0.18 13.61
C PHE A 149 -6.84 0.49 12.99
N ILE A 150 -6.53 -0.12 11.86
CA ILE A 150 -5.39 0.22 11.03
C ILE A 150 -5.90 0.78 9.71
N VAL A 151 -5.38 1.94 9.30
CA VAL A 151 -5.65 2.51 7.98
C VAL A 151 -4.34 2.71 7.24
N ARG A 152 -4.24 2.06 6.07
CA ARG A 152 -3.08 2.20 5.19
C ARG A 152 -3.28 3.38 4.26
N SER A 153 -2.95 4.57 4.78
CA SER A 153 -3.17 5.85 4.12
C SER A 153 -1.98 6.25 3.25
N ASN A 154 -2.26 6.86 2.10
CA ASN A 154 -1.21 7.47 1.28
C ASN A 154 -0.87 8.91 1.73
N LEU A 155 -1.50 9.44 2.77
CA LEU A 155 -1.42 10.77 3.35
C LEU A 155 -1.84 11.92 2.43
N THR A 156 -1.50 11.88 1.14
CA THR A 156 -1.87 12.99 0.24
C THR A 156 -3.37 13.15 0.09
N ILE A 157 -4.15 12.11 0.46
CA ILE A 157 -5.61 12.18 0.48
C ILE A 157 -6.11 13.26 1.43
N ILE A 158 -5.46 13.45 2.58
CA ILE A 158 -5.82 14.46 3.59
C ILE A 158 -5.84 15.86 2.95
N ARG A 159 -4.92 16.11 1.99
CA ARG A 159 -4.77 17.40 1.30
C ARG A 159 -5.35 17.43 -0.11
N ALA A 160 -6.00 16.35 -0.56
CA ALA A 160 -6.50 16.25 -1.92
C ALA A 160 -7.76 17.08 -2.17
N ASN A 161 -8.64 17.20 -1.17
CA ASN A 161 -9.92 17.89 -1.28
C ASN A 161 -10.41 18.30 0.12
N LYS A 162 -11.16 19.40 0.21
CA LYS A 162 -11.72 19.92 1.46
C LYS A 162 -12.50 18.90 2.29
N LYS A 163 -13.20 17.96 1.62
CA LYS A 163 -13.97 16.89 2.29
C LYS A 163 -13.11 15.89 3.10
N TYR A 164 -11.78 15.94 2.94
CA TYR A 164 -10.85 15.05 3.62
C TYR A 164 -9.98 15.78 4.68
N TYR A 165 -10.12 17.11 4.81
CA TYR A 165 -9.27 17.89 5.71
C TYR A 165 -9.51 17.54 7.19
N ASP A 166 -10.65 16.97 7.53
CA ASP A 166 -11.00 16.51 8.88
C ASP A 166 -10.58 15.04 9.15
N LEU A 167 -9.95 14.36 8.17
CA LEU A 167 -9.50 12.97 8.37
C LEU A 167 -8.58 12.79 9.59
N PRO A 168 -7.60 13.68 9.87
CA PRO A 168 -6.79 13.54 11.07
C PRO A 168 -7.61 13.57 12.37
N ASP A 169 -8.66 14.39 12.43
CA ASP A 169 -9.57 14.45 13.59
C ASP A 169 -10.47 13.21 13.67
N PHE A 170 -10.94 12.72 12.52
CA PHE A 170 -11.68 11.46 12.44
C PHE A 170 -10.80 10.27 12.89
N PHE A 171 -9.56 10.17 12.44
CA PHE A 171 -8.63 9.15 12.88
C PHE A 171 -8.38 9.21 14.38
N LYS A 172 -8.15 10.41 14.93
CA LYS A 172 -7.99 10.63 16.37
C LYS A 172 -9.22 10.17 17.16
N LYS A 173 -10.42 10.55 16.72
CA LYS A 173 -11.70 10.19 17.37
C LYS A 173 -11.86 8.67 17.50
N HIS A 174 -11.40 7.91 16.52
CA HIS A 174 -11.53 6.45 16.47
C HIS A 174 -10.24 5.71 16.85
N ASN A 175 -9.25 6.42 17.41
CA ASN A 175 -7.93 5.87 17.76
C ASN A 175 -7.31 5.02 16.65
N VAL A 176 -7.41 5.51 15.41
CA VAL A 176 -6.91 4.78 14.23
C VAL A 176 -5.39 4.77 14.24
N HIS A 177 -4.80 3.59 14.14
CA HIS A 177 -3.37 3.45 13.84
C HIS A 177 -3.13 3.77 12.35
N VAL A 178 -2.47 4.87 12.07
CA VAL A 178 -2.14 5.29 10.71
C VAL A 178 -0.83 4.65 10.28
N ILE A 179 -0.88 3.84 9.22
CA ILE A 179 0.30 3.30 8.55
C ILE A 179 0.41 3.95 7.19
N SER A 180 1.49 4.66 6.93
CA SER A 180 1.62 5.44 5.71
C SER A 180 2.86 5.14 4.89
N SER A 181 2.69 5.14 3.58
CA SER A 181 3.80 4.96 2.65
C SER A 181 4.64 6.23 2.55
N MET A 182 5.91 6.14 2.96
CA MET A 182 6.92 7.18 2.80
C MET A 182 8.18 6.55 2.21
N PRO A 183 8.30 6.44 0.87
CA PRO A 183 9.38 5.68 0.25
C PRO A 183 10.76 6.29 0.47
N HIS A 184 10.84 7.59 0.73
CA HIS A 184 12.08 8.24 1.11
C HIS A 184 11.82 9.57 1.83
N TYR A 185 12.75 9.99 2.68
CA TYR A 185 12.74 11.29 3.38
C TYR A 185 13.23 12.46 2.49
N THR A 186 13.50 12.24 1.20
CA THR A 186 13.82 13.30 0.24
C THR A 186 12.78 13.40 -0.87
N ARG A 187 12.51 14.64 -1.32
CA ARG A 187 11.55 14.95 -2.38
C ARG A 187 11.80 14.15 -3.65
N GLY A 188 13.01 14.22 -4.20
CA GLY A 188 13.30 13.66 -5.51
C GLY A 188 13.04 12.15 -5.60
N LYS A 189 13.37 11.37 -4.55
CA LYS A 189 13.14 9.93 -4.54
C LYS A 189 11.66 9.60 -4.32
N THR A 190 10.97 10.33 -3.44
CA THR A 190 9.54 10.11 -3.17
C THR A 190 8.69 10.49 -4.38
N ASP A 191 8.91 11.66 -4.97
CA ASP A 191 8.12 12.11 -6.12
C ASP A 191 8.37 11.23 -7.35
N LYS A 192 9.62 10.77 -7.57
CA LYS A 192 9.92 9.81 -8.64
C LYS A 192 9.06 8.53 -8.55
N GLN A 193 8.85 8.00 -7.35
CA GLN A 193 8.14 6.73 -7.14
C GLN A 193 6.61 6.90 -7.06
N ARG A 194 6.11 8.05 -6.58
CA ARG A 194 4.71 8.25 -6.24
C ARG A 194 4.01 9.35 -7.05
N GLY A 195 4.77 10.19 -7.73
CA GLY A 195 4.27 11.31 -8.52
C GLY A 195 4.68 12.68 -7.98
N ASP A 196 4.68 13.67 -8.85
CA ASP A 196 5.11 15.03 -8.55
C ASP A 196 4.29 15.67 -7.42
N GLY A 197 4.97 16.30 -6.47
CA GLY A 197 4.38 17.01 -5.34
C GLY A 197 3.78 16.10 -4.26
N VAL A 198 3.98 14.78 -4.34
CA VAL A 198 3.55 13.83 -3.30
C VAL A 198 4.34 14.05 -2.02
N PHE A 199 5.64 14.32 -2.12
CA PHE A 199 6.48 14.58 -0.96
C PHE A 199 5.94 15.73 -0.10
N ASP A 200 5.72 16.91 -0.68
CA ASP A 200 5.26 18.08 0.07
C ASP A 200 3.89 17.89 0.72
N LYS A 201 2.97 17.25 0.00
CA LYS A 201 1.66 16.94 0.55
C LYS A 201 1.76 15.94 1.70
N SER A 202 2.66 14.95 1.60
CA SER A 202 2.90 13.97 2.65
C SER A 202 3.52 14.62 3.90
N ILE A 203 4.52 15.48 3.74
CA ILE A 203 5.12 16.24 4.85
C ILE A 203 4.06 17.05 5.59
N LYS A 204 3.23 17.83 4.88
CA LYS A 204 2.16 18.61 5.50
C LYS A 204 1.15 17.73 6.24
N ALA A 205 0.76 16.61 5.66
CA ALA A 205 -0.17 15.69 6.30
C ALA A 205 0.43 15.02 7.55
N LEU A 206 1.72 14.68 7.54
CA LEU A 206 2.43 14.18 8.71
C LEU A 206 2.49 15.22 9.83
N GLN A 207 2.77 16.49 9.50
CA GLN A 207 2.73 17.59 10.47
C GLN A 207 1.33 17.74 11.06
N GLU A 208 0.27 17.72 10.25
CA GLU A 208 -1.12 17.78 10.74
C GLU A 208 -1.50 16.60 11.65
N LEU A 209 -0.97 15.42 11.40
CA LEU A 209 -1.13 14.27 12.28
C LEU A 209 -0.35 14.46 13.59
N ASN A 210 0.90 14.94 13.53
CA ASN A 210 1.71 15.24 14.71
C ASN A 210 1.05 16.33 15.60
N ASP A 211 0.47 17.38 15.01
CA ASP A 211 -0.28 18.42 15.75
C ASP A 211 -1.44 17.84 16.55
N ARG A 212 -1.97 16.69 16.14
CA ARG A 212 -3.06 15.98 16.84
C ARG A 212 -2.56 14.92 17.83
N GLY A 213 -1.25 14.76 17.94
CA GLY A 213 -0.58 13.82 18.85
C GLY A 213 -0.12 12.51 18.21
N TYR A 214 -0.39 12.28 16.92
CA TYR A 214 0.12 11.09 16.23
C TYR A 214 1.65 11.05 16.19
N GLY A 215 2.24 9.89 16.43
CA GLY A 215 3.69 9.74 16.43
C GLY A 215 4.41 10.32 17.64
N MET A 216 3.67 11.00 18.55
CA MET A 216 4.23 11.60 19.75
C MET A 216 4.36 10.57 20.89
N PRO A 217 5.42 10.65 21.70
CA PRO A 217 5.53 9.83 22.90
C PRO A 217 4.28 9.97 23.78
N ASP A 218 3.85 8.89 24.39
CA ASP A 218 2.78 8.84 25.39
C ASP A 218 1.38 9.33 24.95
N SER A 219 1.20 9.65 23.67
CA SER A 219 -0.11 10.10 23.15
C SER A 219 -1.10 8.94 22.93
N GLY A 220 -0.60 7.72 22.78
CA GLY A 220 -1.40 6.56 22.37
C GLY A 220 -1.80 6.55 20.89
N LEU A 221 -1.58 7.63 20.14
CA LEU A 221 -1.96 7.77 18.73
C LEU A 221 -0.82 7.29 17.83
N ARG A 222 -0.96 6.08 17.27
CA ARG A 222 0.08 5.40 16.52
C ARG A 222 0.19 5.90 15.09
N LEU A 223 1.43 6.26 14.69
CA LEU A 223 1.82 6.61 13.34
C LEU A 223 3.07 5.83 12.96
N ASP A 224 2.97 4.99 11.94
CA ASP A 224 4.08 4.25 11.38
C ASP A 224 4.26 4.57 9.90
N LEU A 225 5.49 4.49 9.43
CA LEU A 225 5.84 4.70 8.04
C LEU A 225 6.24 3.38 7.36
N VAL A 226 5.99 3.32 6.06
CA VAL A 226 6.38 2.18 5.22
C VAL A 226 7.33 2.65 4.12
N TYR A 227 8.49 2.04 4.09
CA TYR A 227 9.47 2.14 3.03
C TYR A 227 9.28 1.01 2.01
N ASN A 228 9.31 1.35 0.72
CA ASN A 228 9.41 0.39 -0.38
C ASN A 228 10.63 0.73 -1.25
N PRO A 229 11.45 -0.25 -1.66
CA PRO A 229 12.49 -0.03 -2.66
C PRO A 229 11.91 0.57 -3.96
N SER A 230 12.68 1.42 -4.62
CA SER A 230 12.26 2.04 -5.89
C SER A 230 12.58 1.19 -7.12
N GLY A 231 13.03 -0.05 -6.94
CA GLY A 231 13.45 -0.94 -8.03
C GLY A 231 13.52 -2.41 -7.60
N ALA A 232 14.16 -3.23 -8.44
CA ALA A 232 14.34 -4.67 -8.26
C ALA A 232 15.52 -4.98 -7.31
N TYR A 233 15.43 -4.51 -6.07
CA TYR A 233 16.42 -4.79 -5.04
C TYR A 233 15.75 -4.89 -3.66
N LEU A 234 16.41 -5.57 -2.75
CA LEU A 234 15.94 -5.73 -1.38
C LEU A 234 16.21 -4.46 -0.57
N PRO A 235 15.37 -4.17 0.46
CA PRO A 235 15.66 -3.12 1.42
C PRO A 235 17.00 -3.35 2.13
N GLY A 236 17.62 -2.30 2.61
CA GLY A 236 18.75 -2.37 3.53
C GLY A 236 18.31 -2.76 4.95
N ASP A 237 19.24 -2.64 5.91
CA ASP A 237 18.94 -2.90 7.32
C ASP A 237 17.83 -1.96 7.82
N GLN A 238 16.75 -2.54 8.35
CA GLN A 238 15.57 -1.78 8.77
C GLN A 238 15.86 -0.82 9.92
N ALA A 239 16.67 -1.23 10.89
CA ALA A 239 16.96 -0.39 12.05
C ALA A 239 17.82 0.82 11.69
N ALA A 240 18.79 0.63 10.79
CA ALA A 240 19.60 1.73 10.25
C ALA A 240 18.74 2.71 9.44
N MET A 241 17.88 2.19 8.56
CA MET A 241 16.96 3.02 7.78
C MET A 241 15.98 3.80 8.67
N GLU A 242 15.40 3.16 9.69
CA GLU A 242 14.50 3.84 10.63
C GLU A 242 15.20 5.00 11.34
N LYS A 243 16.44 4.79 11.78
CA LYS A 243 17.26 5.83 12.42
C LYS A 243 17.47 7.02 11.48
N ASP A 244 17.81 6.77 10.21
CA ASP A 244 18.02 7.83 9.22
C ASP A 244 16.73 8.58 8.91
N PHE A 245 15.60 7.87 8.77
CA PHE A 245 14.29 8.48 8.56
C PHE A 245 13.88 9.35 9.75
N LYS A 246 14.01 8.84 10.98
CA LYS A 246 13.69 9.60 12.20
C LYS A 246 14.53 10.87 12.30
N LYS A 247 15.84 10.75 12.04
CA LYS A 247 16.74 11.89 12.06
C LYS A 247 16.35 12.94 11.01
N ALA A 248 16.27 12.56 9.74
CA ALA A 248 15.99 13.49 8.64
C ALA A 248 14.60 14.16 8.79
N LEU A 249 13.55 13.39 9.08
CA LEU A 249 12.21 13.95 9.21
C LEU A 249 12.07 14.86 10.44
N LYS A 250 12.79 14.57 11.53
CA LYS A 250 12.81 15.45 12.72
C LYS A 250 13.59 16.72 12.48
N GLU A 251 14.81 16.63 11.91
CA GLU A 251 15.69 17.78 11.70
C GLU A 251 15.14 18.75 10.64
N ASP A 252 14.63 18.21 9.51
CA ASP A 252 14.21 19.03 8.37
C ASP A 252 12.77 19.53 8.49
N PHE A 253 11.88 18.80 9.18
CA PHE A 253 10.42 19.05 9.14
C PHE A 253 9.74 19.03 10.50
N ASP A 254 10.45 18.74 11.59
CA ASP A 254 9.94 18.53 12.95
C ASP A 254 8.88 17.43 13.06
N ILE A 255 9.01 16.36 12.25
CA ILE A 255 8.10 15.23 12.19
C ILE A 255 8.60 14.08 13.06
N GLN A 256 7.68 13.47 13.81
CA GLN A 256 7.90 12.26 14.60
C GLN A 256 6.96 11.13 14.16
N PHE A 257 7.43 9.89 14.25
CA PHE A 257 6.67 8.67 14.01
C PHE A 257 7.24 7.52 14.87
N HIS A 258 6.48 6.42 15.04
CA HIS A 258 6.91 5.34 15.93
C HIS A 258 7.88 4.39 15.23
N ASN A 259 7.46 3.73 14.13
CA ASN A 259 8.26 2.72 13.47
C ASN A 259 8.33 2.93 11.96
N LEU A 260 9.43 2.47 11.35
CA LEU A 260 9.56 2.32 9.90
C LEU A 260 9.47 0.83 9.56
N PHE A 261 8.55 0.47 8.69
CA PHE A 261 8.49 -0.87 8.11
C PHE A 261 9.12 -0.88 6.73
N ALA A 262 10.18 -1.64 6.55
CA ALA A 262 10.77 -1.88 5.25
C ALA A 262 10.11 -3.10 4.61
N ILE A 263 9.43 -2.91 3.50
CA ILE A 263 8.76 -3.99 2.78
C ILE A 263 9.35 -4.17 1.39
N THR A 264 9.35 -5.41 0.91
CA THR A 264 9.77 -5.75 -0.44
C THR A 264 8.58 -5.60 -1.39
N ASN A 265 8.84 -5.08 -2.59
CA ASN A 265 7.82 -5.04 -3.62
C ASN A 265 7.56 -6.45 -4.16
N LEU A 266 6.29 -6.84 -4.24
CA LEU A 266 5.89 -8.06 -4.93
C LEU A 266 5.85 -7.83 -6.45
N PRO A 267 6.27 -8.80 -7.27
CA PRO A 267 6.25 -8.69 -8.72
C PRO A 267 4.83 -8.87 -9.28
N ILE A 268 3.92 -7.98 -8.91
CA ILE A 268 2.51 -7.98 -9.34
C ILE A 268 2.08 -6.59 -9.80
N ALA A 269 1.02 -6.53 -10.58
CA ALA A 269 0.41 -5.34 -11.12
C ALA A 269 1.42 -4.36 -11.75
N ARG A 270 1.43 -3.07 -11.38
CA ARG A 270 2.34 -2.08 -11.98
C ARG A 270 3.82 -2.35 -11.71
N PHE A 271 4.14 -2.99 -10.60
CA PHE A 271 5.53 -3.34 -10.35
C PHE A 271 6.00 -4.47 -11.28
N LEU A 272 5.15 -5.46 -11.57
CA LEU A 272 5.44 -6.48 -12.59
C LEU A 272 5.58 -5.85 -13.99
N ASP A 273 4.70 -4.92 -14.38
CA ASP A 273 4.81 -4.17 -15.62
C ASP A 273 6.15 -3.41 -15.73
N TYR A 274 6.56 -2.77 -14.61
CA TYR A 274 7.87 -2.12 -14.50
C TYR A 274 9.04 -3.10 -14.67
N LEU A 275 9.00 -4.25 -13.99
CA LEU A 275 10.07 -5.27 -14.10
C LEU A 275 10.21 -5.78 -15.52
N ILE A 276 9.12 -6.15 -16.17
CA ILE A 276 9.11 -6.60 -17.57
C ILE A 276 9.65 -5.50 -18.50
N ALA A 277 9.23 -4.25 -18.31
CA ALA A 277 9.66 -3.14 -19.15
C ALA A 277 11.14 -2.76 -18.97
N SER A 278 11.71 -3.05 -17.80
CA SER A 278 13.10 -2.76 -17.45
C SER A 278 14.04 -3.97 -17.63
N GLU A 279 13.51 -5.11 -18.10
CA GLU A 279 14.28 -6.36 -18.33
C GLU A 279 14.94 -6.88 -17.03
N ASN A 280 14.30 -6.67 -15.87
CA ASN A 280 14.73 -7.18 -14.55
C ASN A 280 13.98 -8.46 -14.17
#